data_9ddbb4dcf8af73440d0dfd4016228716
#
_entry.id   9ddbb4dcf8af73440d0dfd4016228716
#
_cell.length_a   1.000
_cell.length_b   1.000
_cell.length_c   1.000
_cell.angle_alpha   90.00
_cell.angle_beta   90.00
_cell.angle_gamma   90.00
#
_symmetry.space_group_name_H-M   'P 1'
#
loop_
_entity.id
_entity.type
_entity.pdbx_description
1 polymer ?
#
loop_
_entity_poly.entity_id
_entity_poly.type
_entity_poly.pdbx_seq_one_letter_code
_entity_poly.pdbx_strand_id
1 'polypeptide(L)' 'INTLNLRLLDDNRLEDMQRAMVDTDYQKELMKEYGIGK' A
#
# COMPACT_ATOMS: atom_id res chain seq x y z
N ILE A 1 -8.57 7.10 7.05
CA ILE A 1 -8.24 6.57 5.72
C ILE A 1 -6.74 6.66 5.50
N ASN A 2 -6.15 5.60 5.04
CA ASN A 2 -4.71 5.49 4.81
C ASN A 2 -4.37 5.92 3.37
N THR A 3 -3.38 6.80 3.22
CA THR A 3 -2.98 7.29 1.90
C THR A 3 -2.56 6.14 0.98
N LEU A 4 -1.84 5.16 1.53
CA LEU A 4 -1.42 4.00 0.75
C LEU A 4 -2.62 3.22 0.22
N ASN A 5 -3.62 3.00 1.06
CA ASN A 5 -4.82 2.28 0.64
C ASN A 5 -5.54 3.02 -0.47
N LEU A 6 -5.62 4.34 -0.38
CA LEU A 6 -6.24 5.14 -1.43
C LEU A 6 -5.50 4.99 -2.75
N ARG A 7 -4.18 5.01 -2.71
CA ARG A 7 -3.37 4.86 -3.91
C ARG A 7 -3.56 3.50 -4.54
N LEU A 8 -3.58 2.46 -3.70
CA LEU A 8 -3.76 1.10 -4.19
C LEU A 8 -5.13 0.91 -4.83
N LEU A 9 -6.15 1.51 -4.23
CA LEU A 9 -7.49 1.47 -4.80
C LEU A 9 -7.55 2.18 -6.14
N ASP A 10 -6.92 3.34 -6.21
CA ASP A 10 -6.90 4.15 -7.43
C ASP A 10 -6.19 3.41 -8.56
N ASP A 11 -5.13 2.67 -8.22
CA ASP A 11 -4.37 1.89 -9.19
C ASP A 11 -4.97 0.52 -9.44
N ASN A 12 -6.11 0.22 -8.83
CA ASN A 12 -6.80 -1.08 -8.97
C ASN A 12 -5.92 -2.24 -8.50
N ARG A 13 -5.23 -2.03 -7.37
CA ARG A 13 -4.31 -3.04 -6.81
C ARG A 13 -4.87 -3.59 -5.50
N LEU A 14 -6.09 -4.08 -5.55
CA LEU A 14 -6.77 -4.61 -4.36
C LEU A 14 -6.02 -5.77 -3.72
N GLU A 15 -5.43 -6.64 -4.54
CA GLU A 15 -4.68 -7.78 -4.02
C GLU A 15 -3.47 -7.31 -3.22
N ASP A 16 -2.80 -6.29 -3.72
CA ASP A 16 -1.66 -5.73 -3.01
C ASP A 16 -2.09 -5.10 -1.70
N MET A 17 -3.24 -4.42 -1.70
CA MET A 17 -3.78 -3.83 -0.50
C MET A 17 -4.07 -4.90 0.56
N GLN A 18 -4.69 -5.99 0.15
CA GLN A 18 -5.00 -7.08 1.06
C GLN A 18 -3.74 -7.70 1.63
N ARG A 19 -2.73 -7.89 0.80
CA ARG A 19 -1.46 -8.44 1.25
C ARG A 19 -0.77 -7.51 2.23
N ALA A 20 -0.80 -6.22 1.97
CA ALA A 20 -0.17 -5.24 2.84
C ALA A 20 -0.81 -5.19 4.22
N MET A 21 -2.08 -5.57 4.31
CA MET A 21 -2.78 -5.57 5.59
C MET A 21 -2.28 -6.66 6.53
N VAL A 22 -1.75 -7.75 5.99
CA VAL A 22 -1.25 -8.87 6.79
C VAL A 22 0.26 -9.01 6.75
N ASP A 23 0.92 -8.29 5.85
CA ASP A 23 2.38 -8.36 5.67
C ASP A 23 2.95 -6.95 5.80
N THR A 24 3.50 -6.65 6.98
CA THR A 24 4.03 -5.33 7.27
C THR A 24 5.22 -4.97 6.38
N ASP A 25 6.07 -5.95 6.09
CA ASP A 25 7.24 -5.70 5.25
C ASP A 25 6.81 -5.34 3.83
N TYR A 26 5.79 -6.03 3.33
CA TYR A 26 5.26 -5.73 2.01
C TYR A 26 4.66 -4.33 1.98
N GLN A 27 3.97 -3.96 3.05
CA GLN A 27 3.40 -2.63 3.18
C GLN A 27 4.48 -1.55 3.10
N LYS A 28 5.61 -1.77 3.77
CA LYS A 28 6.72 -0.83 3.75
C LYS A 28 7.29 -0.69 2.34
N GLU A 29 7.39 -1.79 1.63
CA GLU A 29 7.89 -1.77 0.26
C GLU A 29 6.97 -0.95 -0.65
N LEU A 30 5.65 -1.13 -0.49
CA LEU A 30 4.69 -0.36 -1.25
C LEU A 30 4.77 1.12 -0.91
N MET A 31 4.97 1.45 0.34
CA MET A 31 5.11 2.84 0.75
C MET A 31 6.31 3.49 0.09
N LYS A 32 7.41 2.75 -0.02
CA LYS A 32 8.60 3.23 -0.71
C LYS A 32 8.31 3.46 -2.19
N GLU A 33 7.60 2.53 -2.80
CA GLU A 33 7.26 2.62 -4.22
C GLU A 33 6.47 3.89 -4.51
N TYR A 34 5.55 4.24 -3.63
CA TYR A 34 4.70 5.41 -3.82
C TYR A 34 5.26 6.68 -3.18
N GLY A 35 6.37 6.59 -2.49
CA GLY A 35 6.96 7.75 -1.83
C GLY A 35 6.17 8.26 -0.64
N ILE A 36 5.49 7.34 0.05
CA ILE A 36 4.67 7.67 1.20
C ILE A 36 5.44 7.42 2.50
N GLY A 37 5.10 8.13 3.54
CA GLY A 37 5.63 7.84 4.86
C GLY A 37 6.96 8.50 5.19
N LYS A 38 7.21 9.59 4.58
CA LYS A 38 8.41 10.36 4.88
C LYS A 38 8.31 11.08 6.20
#